data_64c806a4e669a589d316bc2874a44059
#
_entry.id   64c806a4e669a589d316bc2874a44059
#
_cell.length_a   1.000
_cell.length_b   1.000
_cell.length_c   1.000
_cell.angle_alpha   90.00
_cell.angle_beta   90.00
_cell.angle_gamma   90.00
#
_symmetry.space_group_name_H-M   'P 1'
#
loop_
_entity.id
_entity.type
_entity.pdbx_description
1 polymer ?
#
loop_
_entity_poly.entity_id
_entity_poly.type
_entity_poly.pdbx_seq_one_letter_code
_entity_poly.pdbx_strand_id
1 'polypeptide(L)'
;MAIKVTQAWDGVDLSLEKGSGENSSSSATVYYIVEGTQSDAEACTQAYTTAPEEFTGIPKKSVAISERLTDTVWKIEVHYGSEQSSSGGGGDGDEDDEATMNFDCSAGTKHMAQAIRQTCVFAGNGETKDSASVAAAIPIGWNGKVGSESEAAGVDVSIGELRETYTKTMAKSKVTGTSWKRKVAELVGKVNSGGFKGWNAGEVMFLGCSYTAPTKGSKKVSVSFHFAIRLNESNATVAGEKIGNKKGFEYLWALTDDEVKDGARVRKVRKIYKAEVCESDSFSGLGI
;
A
#
# COMPACT_ATOMS: atom_id res chain seq x y z
N MET A 1 -37.86 30.24 10.20
CA MET A 1 -38.75 29.10 9.87
C MET A 1 -38.49 28.02 10.92
N ALA A 2 -39.52 27.27 11.32
CA ALA A 2 -39.26 26.12 12.19
C ALA A 2 -38.58 25.03 11.37
N ILE A 3 -37.52 24.45 11.92
CA ILE A 3 -36.82 23.34 11.28
C ILE A 3 -37.69 22.09 11.37
N LYS A 4 -37.86 21.41 10.25
CA LYS A 4 -38.64 20.16 10.18
C LYS A 4 -37.70 19.01 9.78
N VAL A 5 -37.75 17.93 10.54
CA VAL A 5 -37.00 16.71 10.31
C VAL A 5 -37.98 15.58 9.99
N THR A 6 -37.77 14.88 8.89
CA THR A 6 -38.61 13.76 8.45
C THR A 6 -37.73 12.60 8.00
N GLN A 7 -37.99 11.39 8.45
CA GLN A 7 -37.27 10.22 7.95
C GLN A 7 -37.60 10.03 6.46
N ALA A 8 -36.59 9.82 5.62
CA ALA A 8 -36.77 9.55 4.21
C ALA A 8 -37.42 8.16 4.03
N TRP A 9 -38.43 8.08 3.18
CA TRP A 9 -39.20 6.85 2.98
C TRP A 9 -38.44 5.72 2.27
N ASP A 10 -37.38 6.06 1.51
CA ASP A 10 -36.55 5.17 0.71
C ASP A 10 -35.16 4.90 1.34
N GLY A 11 -34.97 5.33 2.59
CA GLY A 11 -33.65 5.51 3.17
C GLY A 11 -33.38 4.65 4.39
N VAL A 12 -33.30 3.34 4.28
CA VAL A 12 -32.71 2.47 5.31
C VAL A 12 -31.83 1.41 4.66
N ASP A 13 -30.53 1.52 4.88
CA ASP A 13 -29.58 0.47 4.57
C ASP A 13 -29.28 -0.31 5.84
N LEU A 14 -29.70 -1.58 5.90
CA LEU A 14 -29.54 -2.45 7.04
C LEU A 14 -28.67 -3.65 6.69
N SER A 15 -27.56 -3.82 7.38
CA SER A 15 -26.70 -5.00 7.32
C SER A 15 -26.76 -5.74 8.65
N LEU A 16 -27.35 -6.92 8.67
CA LEU A 16 -27.42 -7.80 9.83
C LEU A 16 -26.51 -8.99 9.63
N GLU A 17 -25.44 -9.10 10.41
CA GLU A 17 -24.64 -10.32 10.46
C GLU A 17 -25.21 -11.29 11.49
N LYS A 18 -25.61 -12.47 11.04
CA LYS A 18 -26.05 -13.57 11.89
C LYS A 18 -24.82 -14.38 12.34
N GLY A 19 -24.12 -13.88 13.37
CA GLY A 19 -23.05 -14.61 14.04
C GLY A 19 -23.53 -15.19 15.36
N SER A 20 -23.17 -16.44 15.64
CA SER A 20 -23.32 -17.04 16.97
C SER A 20 -22.09 -16.67 17.80
N GLY A 21 -22.13 -15.51 18.50
CA GLY A 21 -21.02 -15.06 19.37
C GLY A 21 -20.98 -13.54 19.51
N GLU A 22 -20.26 -13.05 20.49
CA GLU A 22 -20.16 -11.63 20.90
C GLU A 22 -19.57 -10.66 19.84
N ASN A 23 -19.34 -11.09 18.59
CA ASN A 23 -18.72 -10.33 17.51
C ASN A 23 -19.60 -10.16 16.26
N SER A 24 -20.92 -10.01 16.39
CA SER A 24 -21.77 -9.70 15.24
C SER A 24 -21.73 -8.19 14.96
N SER A 25 -21.10 -7.77 13.88
CA SER A 25 -21.08 -6.37 13.43
C SER A 25 -22.36 -6.04 12.64
N SER A 26 -23.43 -5.73 13.34
CA SER A 26 -24.64 -5.21 12.70
C SER A 26 -24.54 -3.70 12.52
N SER A 27 -24.90 -3.19 11.37
CA SER A 27 -24.93 -1.76 11.08
C SER A 27 -26.20 -1.37 10.34
N ALA A 28 -26.66 -0.12 10.56
CA ALA A 28 -27.74 0.47 9.80
C ALA A 28 -27.41 1.94 9.48
N THR A 29 -27.86 2.41 8.32
CA THR A 29 -27.85 3.81 7.94
C THR A 29 -29.28 4.23 7.67
N VAL A 30 -29.76 5.27 8.34
CA VAL A 30 -31.12 5.80 8.18
C VAL A 30 -31.01 7.24 7.66
N TYR A 31 -31.72 7.55 6.60
CA TYR A 31 -31.71 8.86 5.96
C TYR A 31 -32.87 9.74 6.46
N TYR A 32 -32.56 11.01 6.68
CA TYR A 32 -33.50 12.05 7.12
C TYR A 32 -33.47 13.23 6.15
N ILE A 33 -34.62 13.82 5.91
CA ILE A 33 -34.76 15.12 5.23
C ILE A 33 -34.94 16.18 6.29
N VAL A 34 -34.06 17.19 6.26
CA VAL A 34 -34.10 18.35 7.14
C VAL A 34 -34.41 19.59 6.32
N GLU A 35 -35.48 20.29 6.65
CA GLU A 35 -35.95 21.47 5.96
C GLU A 35 -35.92 22.68 6.90
N GLY A 36 -35.62 23.87 6.37
CA GLY A 36 -35.78 25.14 7.10
C GLY A 36 -34.51 25.71 7.71
N THR A 37 -33.32 25.15 7.43
CA THR A 37 -32.04 25.74 7.83
C THR A 37 -31.07 25.84 6.66
N GLN A 38 -30.21 26.88 6.66
CA GLN A 38 -29.11 27.04 5.72
C GLN A 38 -27.78 26.52 6.30
N SER A 39 -27.77 26.15 7.59
CA SER A 39 -26.60 25.66 8.31
C SER A 39 -26.54 24.13 8.25
N ASP A 40 -25.45 23.62 7.69
CA ASP A 40 -25.11 22.20 7.64
C ASP A 40 -24.98 21.59 9.05
N ALA A 41 -24.30 22.30 9.96
CA ALA A 41 -24.11 21.86 11.35
C ALA A 41 -25.46 21.80 12.11
N GLU A 42 -26.37 22.74 11.83
CA GLU A 42 -27.70 22.75 12.45
C GLU A 42 -28.57 21.62 11.88
N ALA A 43 -28.48 21.34 10.56
CA ALA A 43 -29.19 20.25 9.92
C ALA A 43 -28.74 18.89 10.49
N CYS A 44 -27.43 18.67 10.64
CA CYS A 44 -26.89 17.48 11.28
C CYS A 44 -27.34 17.33 12.73
N THR A 45 -27.28 18.41 13.50
CA THR A 45 -27.69 18.41 14.91
C THR A 45 -29.17 18.05 15.08
N GLN A 46 -30.03 18.62 14.25
CA GLN A 46 -31.47 18.35 14.29
C GLN A 46 -31.80 16.92 13.87
N ALA A 47 -31.17 16.40 12.82
CA ALA A 47 -31.32 15.01 12.42
C ALA A 47 -30.85 14.06 13.50
N TYR A 48 -29.66 14.29 14.07
CA TYR A 48 -29.13 13.45 15.16
C TYR A 48 -30.00 13.46 16.42
N THR A 49 -30.52 14.62 16.79
CA THR A 49 -31.40 14.73 17.97
C THR A 49 -32.77 14.08 17.74
N THR A 50 -33.30 14.14 16.52
CA THR A 50 -34.62 13.58 16.17
C THR A 50 -34.55 12.06 15.96
N ALA A 51 -33.44 11.57 15.45
CA ALA A 51 -33.23 10.15 15.23
C ALA A 51 -33.23 9.35 16.55
N PRO A 52 -33.87 8.18 16.63
CA PRO A 52 -33.90 7.36 17.84
C PRO A 52 -32.48 6.96 18.28
N GLU A 53 -32.29 6.74 19.58
CA GLU A 53 -30.99 6.32 20.13
C GLU A 53 -30.59 4.93 19.67
N GLU A 54 -31.54 4.09 19.29
CA GLU A 54 -31.34 2.75 18.75
C GLU A 54 -32.24 2.52 17.54
N PHE A 55 -31.72 1.86 16.52
CA PHE A 55 -32.47 1.41 15.36
C PHE A 55 -32.37 -0.12 15.27
N THR A 56 -33.51 -0.82 15.43
CA THR A 56 -33.55 -2.30 15.48
C THR A 56 -32.61 -2.94 16.51
N GLY A 57 -32.39 -2.26 17.65
CA GLY A 57 -31.46 -2.71 18.70
C GLY A 57 -30.00 -2.37 18.43
N ILE A 58 -29.72 -1.59 17.40
CA ILE A 58 -28.36 -1.12 17.05
C ILE A 58 -28.22 0.32 17.52
N PRO A 59 -27.24 0.67 18.37
CA PRO A 59 -27.09 2.01 18.93
C PRO A 59 -26.69 3.02 17.85
N LYS A 60 -27.16 4.27 18.05
CA LYS A 60 -26.81 5.43 17.22
C LYS A 60 -25.36 5.81 17.40
N LYS A 61 -24.63 6.03 16.30
CA LYS A 61 -23.18 6.24 16.31
C LYS A 61 -22.75 7.63 15.83
N SER A 62 -23.20 8.02 14.65
CA SER A 62 -22.76 9.26 14.02
C SER A 62 -23.79 9.79 13.04
N VAL A 63 -23.59 11.03 12.59
CA VAL A 63 -24.40 11.70 11.59
C VAL A 63 -23.48 12.31 10.53
N ALA A 64 -23.88 12.27 9.27
CA ALA A 64 -23.19 12.91 8.18
C ALA A 64 -24.17 13.53 7.16
N ILE A 65 -23.69 14.46 6.35
CA ILE A 65 -24.47 15.01 5.24
C ILE A 65 -24.33 14.06 4.06
N SER A 66 -25.46 13.52 3.60
CA SER A 66 -25.49 12.72 2.38
C SER A 66 -25.54 13.62 1.13
N GLU A 67 -26.45 14.62 1.15
CA GLU A 67 -26.65 15.51 0.03
C GLU A 67 -27.29 16.84 0.45
N ARG A 68 -26.93 17.94 -0.21
CA ARG A 68 -27.65 19.20 -0.11
C ARG A 68 -28.62 19.32 -1.28
N LEU A 69 -29.92 19.15 -1.00
CA LEU A 69 -30.94 19.15 -2.03
C LEU A 69 -31.31 20.58 -2.52
N THR A 70 -31.37 21.54 -1.57
CA THR A 70 -31.56 22.98 -1.86
C THR A 70 -30.81 23.81 -0.82
N ASP A 71 -30.92 25.15 -0.89
CA ASP A 71 -30.28 26.04 0.07
C ASP A 71 -30.81 25.86 1.52
N THR A 72 -31.97 25.26 1.70
CA THR A 72 -32.61 25.06 3.00
C THR A 72 -33.09 23.62 3.22
N VAL A 73 -32.73 22.68 2.35
CA VAL A 73 -33.15 21.27 2.42
C VAL A 73 -31.93 20.36 2.29
N TRP A 74 -31.76 19.49 3.26
CA TRP A 74 -30.63 18.58 3.41
C TRP A 74 -31.09 17.13 3.49
N LYS A 75 -30.38 16.22 2.84
CA LYS A 75 -30.45 14.77 3.08
C LYS A 75 -29.32 14.41 4.02
N ILE A 76 -29.68 13.94 5.20
CA ILE A 76 -28.75 13.60 6.29
C ILE A 76 -28.80 12.10 6.52
N GLU A 77 -27.65 11.48 6.68
CA GLU A 77 -27.51 10.07 7.05
C GLU A 77 -27.14 9.94 8.53
N VAL A 78 -27.88 9.10 9.25
CA VAL A 78 -27.60 8.73 10.63
C VAL A 78 -27.16 7.28 10.65
N HIS A 79 -25.94 7.06 11.11
CA HIS A 79 -25.33 5.73 11.18
C HIS A 79 -25.58 5.11 12.55
N TYR A 80 -25.99 3.87 12.53
CA TYR A 80 -26.13 2.99 13.68
C TYR A 80 -25.13 1.86 13.56
N GLY A 81 -24.46 1.49 14.63
CA GLY A 81 -23.51 0.39 14.65
C GLY A 81 -23.39 -0.13 16.08
N SER A 82 -23.24 -1.45 16.22
CA SER A 82 -22.75 -1.97 17.49
C SER A 82 -21.35 -1.41 17.67
N GLU A 83 -21.16 -0.54 18.67
CA GLU A 83 -19.80 -0.25 19.10
C GLU A 83 -19.21 -1.57 19.59
N GLN A 84 -18.12 -2.00 18.98
CA GLN A 84 -17.13 -2.66 19.80
C GLN A 84 -16.80 -1.65 20.88
N SER A 85 -17.37 -1.86 22.06
CA SER A 85 -17.19 -0.99 23.20
C SER A 85 -15.71 -0.94 23.57
N SER A 86 -15.00 0.05 23.06
CA SER A 86 -13.88 0.57 23.80
C SER A 86 -14.49 1.28 25.01
N SER A 87 -14.76 0.51 26.07
CA SER A 87 -15.18 1.04 27.37
C SER A 87 -14.13 2.06 27.80
N GLY A 88 -14.52 3.34 27.78
CA GLY A 88 -13.78 4.43 28.36
C GLY A 88 -13.69 4.22 29.89
N GLY A 89 -12.76 3.41 30.30
CA GLY A 89 -12.25 3.35 31.65
C GLY A 89 -10.97 4.16 31.68
N GLY A 90 -10.96 5.28 32.41
CA GLY A 90 -9.72 5.95 32.79
C GLY A 90 -8.90 5.01 33.66
N GLY A 91 -7.92 4.41 33.04
CA GLY A 91 -6.85 3.66 33.64
C GLY A 91 -5.57 3.99 32.86
N ASP A 92 -4.60 4.52 33.57
CA ASP A 92 -3.23 4.73 33.13
C ASP A 92 -2.57 3.35 33.01
N GLY A 93 -2.94 2.59 31.98
CA GLY A 93 -2.41 1.28 31.64
C GLY A 93 -2.11 1.27 30.14
N ASP A 94 -0.91 0.86 29.78
CA ASP A 94 -0.46 0.52 28.44
C ASP A 94 -1.33 -0.62 27.86
N GLU A 95 -2.60 -0.33 27.54
CA GLU A 95 -3.39 -1.22 26.71
C GLU A 95 -2.86 -1.06 25.28
N ASP A 96 -2.36 -2.16 24.70
CA ASP A 96 -1.96 -2.28 23.31
C ASP A 96 -3.09 -1.77 22.42
N ASP A 97 -2.97 -0.51 22.00
CA ASP A 97 -3.88 0.10 21.02
C ASP A 97 -3.91 -0.81 19.79
N GLU A 98 -5.07 -1.36 19.44
CA GLU A 98 -5.26 -2.27 18.32
C GLU A 98 -4.63 -1.68 17.05
N ALA A 99 -3.53 -2.29 16.63
CA ALA A 99 -2.90 -1.96 15.36
C ALA A 99 -3.58 -2.79 14.26
N THR A 100 -4.05 -2.13 13.23
CA THR A 100 -4.57 -2.81 12.04
C THR A 100 -3.47 -2.90 10.99
N MET A 101 -3.40 -4.05 10.31
CA MET A 101 -2.52 -4.27 9.18
C MET A 101 -3.37 -4.51 7.93
N ASN A 102 -3.08 -3.77 6.87
CA ASN A 102 -3.65 -3.99 5.55
C ASN A 102 -2.52 -4.43 4.61
N PHE A 103 -2.73 -5.56 3.95
CA PHE A 103 -1.82 -6.14 2.99
C PHE A 103 -2.44 -6.07 1.60
N ASP A 104 -1.71 -5.51 0.63
CA ASP A 104 -2.07 -5.46 -0.78
C ASP A 104 -1.00 -6.17 -1.61
N CYS A 105 -1.44 -7.04 -2.49
CA CYS A 105 -0.60 -7.74 -3.46
C CYS A 105 -1.18 -7.52 -4.84
N SER A 106 -0.72 -6.48 -5.49
CA SER A 106 -1.13 -6.09 -6.83
C SER A 106 -0.03 -6.39 -7.87
N ALA A 107 -0.37 -6.27 -9.15
CA ALA A 107 0.61 -6.39 -10.22
C ALA A 107 1.26 -5.03 -10.48
N GLY A 108 2.58 -4.99 -10.35
CA GLY A 108 3.42 -3.91 -10.87
C GLY A 108 4.01 -4.31 -12.22
N THR A 109 4.72 -3.40 -12.88
CA THR A 109 5.42 -3.64 -14.14
C THR A 109 6.90 -3.47 -13.95
N LYS A 110 7.69 -4.40 -14.49
CA LYS A 110 9.15 -4.34 -14.52
C LYS A 110 9.65 -4.51 -15.94
N HIS A 111 10.49 -3.59 -16.38
CA HIS A 111 11.19 -3.71 -17.66
C HIS A 111 12.35 -4.70 -17.57
N MET A 112 12.35 -5.71 -18.44
CA MET A 112 13.35 -6.77 -18.49
C MET A 112 14.04 -6.75 -19.85
N ALA A 113 15.32 -6.38 -19.87
CA ALA A 113 16.14 -6.43 -21.07
C ALA A 113 16.88 -7.76 -21.25
N GLN A 114 16.98 -8.56 -20.18
CA GLN A 114 17.71 -9.83 -20.19
C GLN A 114 16.75 -10.98 -19.88
N ALA A 115 16.74 -12.02 -20.69
CA ALA A 115 15.95 -13.22 -20.44
C ALA A 115 16.66 -14.17 -19.45
N ILE A 116 15.89 -14.91 -18.66
CA ILE A 116 16.39 -16.03 -17.84
C ILE A 116 16.80 -17.17 -18.75
N ARG A 117 16.01 -17.43 -19.78
CA ARG A 117 16.26 -18.39 -20.85
C ARG A 117 15.78 -17.82 -22.18
N GLN A 118 16.56 -17.99 -23.21
CA GLN A 118 16.20 -17.63 -24.57
C GLN A 118 16.72 -18.69 -25.51
N THR A 119 15.95 -19.03 -26.53
CA THR A 119 16.29 -20.06 -27.52
C THR A 119 16.10 -19.50 -28.90
N CYS A 120 17.07 -19.66 -29.75
CA CYS A 120 16.95 -19.37 -31.17
C CYS A 120 16.12 -20.48 -31.85
N VAL A 121 14.86 -20.16 -32.16
CA VAL A 121 13.95 -21.15 -32.81
C VAL A 121 14.02 -21.15 -34.31
N PHE A 122 14.53 -20.07 -34.91
CA PHE A 122 14.71 -19.92 -36.37
C PHE A 122 15.95 -19.10 -36.64
N ALA A 123 16.73 -19.55 -37.61
CA ALA A 123 17.84 -18.82 -38.23
C ALA A 123 17.67 -18.86 -39.77
N GLY A 124 17.77 -17.71 -40.40
CA GLY A 124 17.62 -17.55 -41.85
C GLY A 124 18.93 -17.24 -42.52
N ASN A 125 18.93 -17.11 -43.88
CA ASN A 125 20.06 -16.65 -44.67
C ASN A 125 21.35 -17.44 -44.49
N GLY A 126 21.26 -18.75 -44.17
CA GLY A 126 22.44 -19.60 -43.97
C GLY A 126 23.09 -19.51 -42.60
N GLU A 127 22.48 -18.75 -41.64
CA GLU A 127 22.89 -18.71 -40.26
C GLU A 127 22.51 -19.99 -39.52
N THR A 128 23.30 -20.36 -38.51
CA THR A 128 23.00 -21.48 -37.64
C THR A 128 22.27 -20.98 -36.41
N LYS A 129 21.38 -21.82 -35.85
CA LYS A 129 20.70 -21.49 -34.58
C LYS A 129 21.72 -21.38 -33.45
N ASP A 130 21.60 -20.32 -32.67
CA ASP A 130 22.42 -20.15 -31.48
C ASP A 130 22.20 -21.29 -30.49
N SER A 131 23.25 -21.72 -29.82
CA SER A 131 23.12 -22.59 -28.67
C SER A 131 22.35 -21.88 -27.55
N ALA A 132 21.69 -22.62 -26.66
CA ALA A 132 20.87 -22.05 -25.58
C ALA A 132 21.67 -21.05 -24.71
N SER A 133 22.96 -21.32 -24.46
CA SER A 133 23.81 -20.42 -23.66
C SER A 133 24.15 -19.11 -24.40
N VAL A 134 24.34 -19.17 -25.72
CA VAL A 134 24.61 -17.99 -26.56
C VAL A 134 23.35 -17.15 -26.69
N ALA A 135 22.21 -17.77 -27.01
CA ALA A 135 20.91 -17.07 -27.09
C ALA A 135 20.54 -16.36 -25.78
N ALA A 136 20.76 -16.99 -24.63
CA ALA A 136 20.49 -16.40 -23.34
C ALA A 136 21.39 -15.18 -23.02
N ALA A 137 22.54 -15.07 -23.61
CA ALA A 137 23.45 -13.93 -23.46
C ALA A 137 23.04 -12.72 -24.30
N ILE A 138 22.14 -12.91 -25.28
CA ILE A 138 21.65 -11.82 -26.15
C ILE A 138 20.52 -11.09 -25.44
N PRO A 139 20.59 -9.75 -25.28
CA PRO A 139 19.47 -9.00 -24.70
C PRO A 139 18.19 -9.12 -25.54
N ILE A 140 17.04 -9.06 -24.87
CA ILE A 140 15.74 -9.16 -25.56
C ILE A 140 15.57 -7.96 -26.50
N GLY A 141 15.31 -8.24 -27.78
CA GLY A 141 15.13 -7.20 -28.79
C GLY A 141 16.41 -6.41 -29.11
N TRP A 142 17.58 -7.01 -28.90
CA TRP A 142 18.84 -6.37 -29.32
C TRP A 142 18.91 -6.20 -30.85
N ASN A 143 19.32 -5.00 -31.28
CA ASN A 143 19.41 -4.65 -32.69
C ASN A 143 20.66 -5.22 -33.40
N GLY A 144 21.50 -6.02 -32.72
CA GLY A 144 22.71 -6.61 -33.25
C GLY A 144 23.88 -5.64 -33.46
N LYS A 145 23.70 -4.37 -33.07
CA LYS A 145 24.75 -3.34 -33.15
C LYS A 145 25.55 -3.27 -31.85
N VAL A 146 26.75 -2.68 -31.95
CA VAL A 146 27.69 -2.54 -30.84
C VAL A 146 28.04 -1.06 -30.60
N GLY A 147 28.57 -0.74 -29.43
CA GLY A 147 28.94 0.64 -29.06
C GLY A 147 27.73 1.54 -28.82
N SER A 148 27.84 2.80 -29.23
CA SER A 148 26.82 3.82 -29.02
C SER A 148 25.49 3.58 -29.75
N GLU A 149 25.50 2.75 -30.77
CA GLU A 149 24.29 2.38 -31.54
C GLU A 149 23.61 1.10 -31.05
N SER A 150 24.12 0.51 -29.98
CA SER A 150 23.58 -0.72 -29.40
C SER A 150 22.30 -0.42 -28.62
N GLU A 151 21.21 -1.04 -29.01
CA GLU A 151 19.92 -0.92 -28.38
C GLU A 151 19.32 -2.30 -28.07
N ALA A 152 18.65 -2.42 -26.93
CA ALA A 152 17.88 -3.59 -26.57
C ALA A 152 16.48 -3.12 -26.15
N ALA A 153 15.46 -3.56 -26.87
CA ALA A 153 14.08 -3.13 -26.62
C ALA A 153 13.55 -3.60 -25.27
N GLY A 154 13.95 -4.77 -24.81
CA GLY A 154 13.39 -5.38 -23.61
C GLY A 154 11.92 -5.72 -23.74
N VAL A 155 11.32 -6.15 -22.64
CA VAL A 155 9.88 -6.39 -22.50
C VAL A 155 9.42 -5.97 -21.10
N ASP A 156 8.20 -5.44 -21.02
CA ASP A 156 7.57 -5.15 -19.74
C ASP A 156 6.83 -6.40 -19.26
N VAL A 157 7.19 -6.88 -18.07
CA VAL A 157 6.57 -8.05 -17.46
C VAL A 157 5.85 -7.65 -16.18
N SER A 158 4.70 -8.25 -15.95
CA SER A 158 3.96 -8.08 -14.70
C SER A 158 4.69 -8.83 -13.58
N ILE A 159 4.93 -8.15 -12.48
CA ILE A 159 5.49 -8.70 -11.24
C ILE A 159 4.55 -8.41 -10.09
N GLY A 160 4.57 -9.25 -9.06
CA GLY A 160 3.88 -8.95 -7.82
C GLY A 160 4.53 -7.73 -7.14
N GLU A 161 3.72 -6.73 -6.82
CA GLU A 161 4.10 -5.61 -5.96
C GLU A 161 3.39 -5.77 -4.63
N LEU A 162 4.15 -6.00 -3.57
CA LEU A 162 3.63 -6.19 -2.24
C LEU A 162 3.68 -4.85 -1.49
N ARG A 163 2.57 -4.48 -0.88
CA ARG A 163 2.46 -3.28 -0.04
C ARG A 163 1.79 -3.62 1.28
N GLU A 164 2.30 -3.08 2.36
CA GLU A 164 1.68 -3.16 3.67
C GLU A 164 1.42 -1.76 4.22
N THR A 165 0.25 -1.60 4.81
CA THR A 165 -0.09 -0.41 5.59
C THR A 165 -0.37 -0.82 7.03
N TYR A 166 0.45 -0.32 7.92
CA TYR A 166 0.29 -0.48 9.37
C TYR A 166 -0.39 0.75 9.94
N THR A 167 -1.53 0.56 10.58
CA THR A 167 -2.24 1.66 11.27
C THR A 167 -2.18 1.42 12.77
N LYS A 168 -1.66 2.40 13.51
CA LYS A 168 -1.55 2.35 14.97
C LYS A 168 -2.01 3.65 15.59
N THR A 169 -2.75 3.54 16.67
CA THR A 169 -3.11 4.69 17.50
C THR A 169 -1.94 5.10 18.39
N MET A 170 -1.54 6.36 18.30
CA MET A 170 -0.37 6.90 19.01
C MET A 170 -0.74 8.17 19.77
N ALA A 171 0.03 8.49 20.81
CA ALA A 171 -0.15 9.76 21.54
C ALA A 171 0.08 10.95 20.59
N LYS A 172 -0.89 11.88 20.55
CA LYS A 172 -0.82 13.08 19.71
C LYS A 172 0.44 13.90 19.99
N SER A 173 0.81 14.07 21.26
CA SER A 173 2.02 14.78 21.67
C SER A 173 3.31 14.21 21.08
N LYS A 174 3.38 12.87 20.93
CA LYS A 174 4.51 12.18 20.32
C LYS A 174 4.61 12.50 18.82
N VAL A 175 3.54 12.28 18.06
CA VAL A 175 3.56 12.37 16.59
C VAL A 175 3.54 13.80 16.05
N THR A 176 3.03 14.76 16.81
CA THR A 176 3.07 16.18 16.43
C THR A 176 4.42 16.82 16.73
N GLY A 177 5.26 16.18 17.55
CA GLY A 177 6.60 16.66 17.90
C GLY A 177 7.56 16.66 16.72
N THR A 178 8.33 17.75 16.57
CA THR A 178 9.31 17.92 15.48
C THR A 178 10.37 16.83 15.47
N SER A 179 10.79 16.37 16.65
CA SER A 179 11.80 15.31 16.80
C SER A 179 11.34 13.99 16.17
N TRP A 180 10.09 13.56 16.44
CA TRP A 180 9.53 12.36 15.84
C TRP A 180 9.37 12.51 14.32
N LYS A 181 8.83 13.65 13.86
CA LYS A 181 8.66 13.94 12.44
C LYS A 181 10.00 13.89 11.66
N ARG A 182 11.08 14.40 12.24
CA ARG A 182 12.42 14.32 11.63
C ARG A 182 12.89 12.87 11.52
N LYS A 183 12.77 12.06 12.59
CA LYS A 183 13.13 10.64 12.56
C LYS A 183 12.37 9.87 11.48
N VAL A 184 11.07 10.11 11.38
CA VAL A 184 10.24 9.48 10.36
C VAL A 184 10.69 9.91 8.96
N ALA A 185 10.92 11.21 8.74
CA ALA A 185 11.38 11.72 7.45
C ALA A 185 12.75 11.15 7.03
N GLU A 186 13.67 10.96 7.98
CA GLU A 186 14.98 10.36 7.74
C GLU A 186 14.91 8.88 7.34
N LEU A 187 13.84 8.19 7.70
CA LEU A 187 13.63 6.77 7.35
C LEU A 187 12.95 6.57 5.99
N VAL A 188 12.31 7.60 5.43
CA VAL A 188 11.61 7.48 4.13
C VAL A 188 12.61 7.11 3.03
N GLY A 189 12.28 6.08 2.26
CA GLY A 189 13.12 5.54 1.19
C GLY A 189 14.22 4.60 1.66
N LYS A 190 14.39 4.40 2.98
CA LYS A 190 15.34 3.43 3.52
C LYS A 190 14.75 2.04 3.61
N VAL A 191 15.63 1.05 3.61
CA VAL A 191 15.33 -0.37 3.67
C VAL A 191 15.65 -0.90 5.08
N ASN A 192 14.90 -1.85 5.58
CA ASN A 192 15.12 -2.42 6.91
C ASN A 192 16.49 -3.11 7.01
N SER A 193 17.32 -2.69 7.97
CA SER A 193 18.64 -3.29 8.22
C SER A 193 18.57 -4.63 8.96
N GLY A 194 17.47 -4.90 9.67
CA GLY A 194 17.20 -6.14 10.41
C GLY A 194 15.82 -6.68 10.09
N GLY A 195 15.43 -7.79 10.73
CA GLY A 195 14.05 -8.31 10.63
C GLY A 195 13.02 -7.26 11.06
N PHE A 196 11.90 -7.18 10.33
CA PHE A 196 10.82 -6.24 10.62
C PHE A 196 9.47 -6.88 10.33
N LYS A 197 8.61 -7.02 11.34
CA LYS A 197 7.23 -7.56 11.21
C LYS A 197 7.13 -8.89 10.45
N GLY A 198 8.11 -9.78 10.65
CA GLY A 198 8.18 -11.08 9.98
C GLY A 198 8.95 -11.10 8.67
N TRP A 199 9.27 -9.94 8.10
CA TRP A 199 10.10 -9.81 6.90
C TRP A 199 11.59 -9.82 7.26
N ASN A 200 12.42 -10.37 6.35
CA ASN A 200 13.87 -10.41 6.55
C ASN A 200 14.53 -9.05 6.28
N ALA A 201 15.76 -8.88 6.74
CA ALA A 201 16.56 -7.71 6.41
C ALA A 201 16.68 -7.52 4.89
N GLY A 202 16.48 -6.30 4.43
CA GLY A 202 16.57 -5.95 3.01
C GLY A 202 15.28 -6.17 2.20
N GLU A 203 14.18 -6.58 2.84
CA GLU A 203 12.91 -6.85 2.15
C GLU A 203 11.88 -5.73 2.25
N VAL A 204 12.00 -4.83 3.23
CA VAL A 204 11.00 -3.79 3.50
C VAL A 204 11.58 -2.40 3.29
N MET A 205 10.92 -1.59 2.48
CA MET A 205 11.24 -0.17 2.31
C MET A 205 10.14 0.66 2.96
N PHE A 206 10.50 1.64 3.77
CA PHE A 206 9.56 2.58 4.35
C PHE A 206 9.21 3.68 3.35
N LEU A 207 7.92 3.81 2.98
CA LEU A 207 7.43 4.81 2.04
C LEU A 207 6.94 6.09 2.71
N GLY A 208 6.79 6.06 4.03
CA GLY A 208 6.31 7.19 4.81
C GLY A 208 5.11 6.85 5.69
N CYS A 209 4.61 7.84 6.37
CA CYS A 209 3.38 7.74 7.16
C CYS A 209 2.49 8.96 6.99
N SER A 210 1.21 8.78 7.32
CA SER A 210 0.21 9.84 7.31
C SER A 210 -0.66 9.79 8.54
N TYR A 211 -1.14 10.95 8.99
CA TYR A 211 -2.15 11.05 10.04
C TYR A 211 -2.92 12.37 9.90
N THR A 212 -4.14 12.39 10.43
CA THR A 212 -4.92 13.61 10.64
C THR A 212 -5.12 13.81 12.13
N ALA A 213 -4.65 14.94 12.66
CA ALA A 213 -4.79 15.26 14.07
C ALA A 213 -5.74 16.44 14.26
N PRO A 214 -6.86 16.27 14.98
CA PRO A 214 -7.75 17.39 15.31
C PRO A 214 -7.00 18.40 16.22
N THR A 215 -7.24 19.69 16.01
CA THR A 215 -6.58 20.76 16.80
C THR A 215 -7.04 20.77 18.26
N LYS A 216 -8.28 20.38 18.52
CA LYS A 216 -8.88 20.30 19.88
C LYS A 216 -9.42 18.90 20.14
N GLY A 217 -9.47 18.51 21.38
CA GLY A 217 -10.10 17.28 21.86
C GLY A 217 -9.15 16.11 22.02
N SER A 218 -9.07 15.19 21.07
CA SER A 218 -8.36 13.92 21.19
C SER A 218 -6.89 14.03 21.60
N LYS A 219 -6.47 13.22 22.56
CA LYS A 219 -5.07 13.03 22.96
C LYS A 219 -4.36 11.98 22.12
N LYS A 220 -5.09 11.17 21.37
CA LYS A 220 -4.61 10.08 20.53
C LYS A 220 -4.88 10.36 19.05
N VAL A 221 -4.05 9.81 18.16
CA VAL A 221 -4.13 9.98 16.70
C VAL A 221 -3.81 8.65 16.04
N SER A 222 -4.63 8.26 15.08
CA SER A 222 -4.36 7.11 14.23
C SER A 222 -3.32 7.49 13.17
N VAL A 223 -2.21 6.74 13.12
CA VAL A 223 -1.09 6.94 12.18
C VAL A 223 -1.01 5.72 11.28
N SER A 224 -1.04 5.95 9.98
CA SER A 224 -0.85 4.91 8.96
C SER A 224 0.57 4.98 8.40
N PHE A 225 1.29 3.86 8.49
CA PHE A 225 2.66 3.68 7.99
C PHE A 225 2.61 2.82 6.73
N HIS A 226 3.28 3.26 5.67
CA HIS A 226 3.23 2.61 4.37
C HIS A 226 4.58 1.98 4.04
N PHE A 227 4.55 0.73 3.58
CA PHE A 227 5.73 -0.04 3.23
C PHE A 227 5.58 -0.68 1.85
N ALA A 228 6.68 -0.72 1.11
CA ALA A 228 6.84 -1.59 -0.05
C ALA A 228 7.69 -2.80 0.32
N ILE A 229 7.35 -3.96 -0.21
CA ILE A 229 8.02 -5.21 0.11
C ILE A 229 8.53 -5.85 -1.17
N ARG A 230 9.80 -6.23 -1.16
CA ARG A 230 10.44 -7.02 -2.21
C ARG A 230 11.21 -8.16 -1.58
N LEU A 231 10.87 -9.36 -1.97
CA LEU A 231 11.46 -10.56 -1.40
C LEU A 231 12.94 -10.69 -1.77
N ASN A 232 13.74 -11.18 -0.84
CA ASN A 232 15.09 -11.64 -1.11
C ASN A 232 15.05 -12.86 -2.04
N GLU A 233 15.95 -12.91 -3.00
CA GLU A 233 16.07 -14.02 -3.93
C GLU A 233 17.30 -14.87 -3.54
N SER A 234 17.11 -16.16 -3.32
CA SER A 234 18.20 -17.11 -3.17
C SER A 234 18.51 -17.77 -4.51
N ASN A 235 19.80 -17.97 -4.78
CA ASN A 235 20.25 -18.58 -6.04
C ASN A 235 19.79 -17.85 -7.31
N ALA A 236 19.74 -16.51 -7.26
CA ALA A 236 19.39 -15.70 -8.39
C ALA A 236 20.34 -15.97 -9.58
N THR A 237 19.77 -15.93 -10.77
CA THR A 237 20.50 -16.22 -12.02
C THR A 237 20.27 -15.09 -13.02
N VAL A 238 21.36 -14.60 -13.63
CA VAL A 238 21.32 -13.58 -14.69
C VAL A 238 22.05 -14.11 -15.89
N ALA A 239 21.42 -14.14 -17.05
CA ALA A 239 21.99 -14.62 -18.31
C ALA A 239 22.66 -16.02 -18.18
N GLY A 240 22.07 -16.92 -17.39
CA GLY A 240 22.59 -18.25 -17.12
C GLY A 240 23.65 -18.33 -16.01
N GLU A 241 24.19 -17.20 -15.55
CA GLU A 241 25.19 -17.13 -14.50
C GLU A 241 24.55 -17.06 -13.11
N LYS A 242 24.99 -17.89 -12.19
CA LYS A 242 24.54 -17.89 -10.80
C LYS A 242 25.22 -16.77 -10.03
N ILE A 243 24.43 -15.88 -9.45
CA ILE A 243 24.92 -14.71 -8.72
C ILE A 243 24.75 -14.84 -7.19
N GLY A 244 24.21 -15.97 -6.71
CA GLY A 244 23.94 -16.20 -5.30
C GLY A 244 22.72 -15.43 -4.78
N ASN A 245 22.78 -15.01 -3.51
CA ASN A 245 21.66 -14.33 -2.88
C ASN A 245 21.63 -12.84 -3.28
N LYS A 246 20.41 -12.34 -3.53
CA LYS A 246 20.11 -10.94 -3.83
C LYS A 246 19.06 -10.45 -2.84
N LYS A 247 19.29 -9.32 -2.18
CA LYS A 247 18.27 -8.67 -1.36
C LYS A 247 17.18 -8.02 -2.24
N GLY A 248 15.98 -7.89 -1.71
CA GLY A 248 14.82 -7.39 -2.43
C GLY A 248 15.05 -6.06 -3.13
N PHE A 249 15.71 -5.10 -2.46
CA PHE A 249 15.99 -3.76 -2.96
C PHE A 249 17.42 -3.56 -3.51
N GLU A 250 18.19 -4.63 -3.69
CA GLU A 250 19.41 -4.58 -4.51
C GLU A 250 19.05 -4.58 -5.99
N TYR A 251 19.81 -3.86 -6.78
CA TYR A 251 19.69 -3.82 -8.23
C TYR A 251 20.84 -4.58 -8.88
N LEU A 252 20.53 -5.24 -9.99
CA LEU A 252 21.52 -5.96 -10.79
C LEU A 252 21.77 -5.19 -12.07
N TRP A 253 23.05 -5.06 -12.42
CA TRP A 253 23.43 -4.64 -13.75
C TRP A 253 24.63 -5.45 -14.24
N ALA A 254 24.69 -5.68 -15.55
CA ALA A 254 25.71 -6.48 -16.17
C ALA A 254 26.61 -5.63 -17.06
N LEU A 255 27.91 -5.80 -16.90
CA LEU A 255 28.89 -5.34 -17.87
C LEU A 255 29.03 -6.42 -18.93
N THR A 256 28.82 -6.03 -20.19
CA THR A 256 28.87 -6.94 -21.33
C THR A 256 29.99 -6.55 -22.28
N ASP A 257 30.60 -7.55 -22.89
CA ASP A 257 31.49 -7.39 -24.05
C ASP A 257 30.85 -8.02 -25.27
N ASP A 258 31.18 -7.49 -26.45
CA ASP A 258 30.79 -8.09 -27.71
C ASP A 258 31.88 -9.06 -28.17
N GLU A 259 31.50 -10.28 -28.48
CA GLU A 259 32.38 -11.35 -28.94
C GLU A 259 31.87 -11.85 -30.29
N VAL A 260 32.77 -12.25 -31.19
CA VAL A 260 32.41 -12.98 -32.39
C VAL A 260 32.58 -14.46 -32.10
N LYS A 261 31.46 -15.19 -32.07
CA LYS A 261 31.46 -16.63 -31.89
C LYS A 261 30.78 -17.29 -33.08
N ASP A 262 31.45 -18.23 -33.71
CA ASP A 262 30.94 -18.97 -34.87
C ASP A 262 30.47 -18.06 -36.03
N GLY A 263 31.15 -16.91 -36.24
CA GLY A 263 30.80 -15.91 -37.24
C GLY A 263 29.66 -14.95 -36.86
N ALA A 264 28.97 -15.17 -35.74
CA ALA A 264 27.92 -14.29 -35.23
C ALA A 264 28.46 -13.38 -34.12
N ARG A 265 28.02 -12.11 -34.11
CA ARG A 265 28.28 -11.21 -32.99
C ARG A 265 27.35 -11.55 -31.85
N VAL A 266 27.92 -11.84 -30.70
CA VAL A 266 27.18 -12.15 -29.47
C VAL A 266 27.61 -11.19 -28.37
N ARG A 267 26.66 -10.78 -27.54
CA ARG A 267 26.94 -10.02 -26.34
C ARG A 267 27.11 -10.96 -25.15
N LYS A 268 28.34 -11.02 -24.64
CA LYS A 268 28.69 -11.87 -23.51
C LYS A 268 28.70 -11.08 -22.23
N VAL A 269 28.06 -11.62 -21.18
CA VAL A 269 28.15 -11.05 -19.83
C VAL A 269 29.57 -11.27 -19.32
N ARG A 270 30.26 -10.18 -19.00
CA ARG A 270 31.62 -10.17 -18.46
C ARG A 270 31.66 -10.07 -16.95
N LYS A 271 30.80 -9.21 -16.37
CA LYS A 271 30.67 -9.02 -14.93
C LYS A 271 29.22 -8.70 -14.60
N ILE A 272 28.76 -9.15 -13.43
CA ILE A 272 27.46 -8.80 -12.89
C ILE A 272 27.70 -8.13 -11.54
N TYR A 273 27.08 -7.00 -11.35
CA TYR A 273 27.17 -6.21 -10.12
C TYR A 273 25.84 -6.21 -9.39
N LYS A 274 25.90 -6.42 -8.07
CA LYS A 274 24.80 -6.11 -7.15
C LYS A 274 25.02 -4.72 -6.61
N ALA A 275 24.09 -3.82 -6.82
CA ALA A 275 24.16 -2.43 -6.38
C ALA A 275 23.13 -2.16 -5.28
N GLU A 276 23.59 -1.75 -4.12
CA GLU A 276 22.76 -1.17 -3.06
C GLU A 276 22.62 0.33 -3.37
N VAL A 277 21.40 0.76 -3.75
CA VAL A 277 21.09 2.17 -4.07
C VAL A 277 20.23 2.82 -3.00
N CYS A 278 19.70 2.04 -2.07
CA CYS A 278 18.91 2.51 -0.95
C CYS A 278 19.71 2.32 0.34
N GLU A 279 19.74 3.35 1.18
CA GLU A 279 20.30 3.23 2.52
C GLU A 279 19.47 2.24 3.36
N SER A 280 20.12 1.55 4.29
CA SER A 280 19.45 0.68 5.25
C SER A 280 19.49 1.26 6.66
N ASP A 281 18.39 1.09 7.40
CA ASP A 281 18.30 1.57 8.79
C ASP A 281 17.35 0.70 9.62
N SER A 282 17.40 0.86 10.95
CA SER A 282 16.45 0.22 11.85
C SER A 282 15.12 0.96 11.91
N PHE A 283 14.01 0.24 11.73
CA PHE A 283 12.67 0.82 11.83
C PHE A 283 12.13 0.90 13.26
N SER A 284 12.93 0.55 14.27
CA SER A 284 12.53 0.66 15.69
C SER A 284 12.11 2.09 16.08
N GLY A 285 12.63 3.11 15.41
CA GLY A 285 12.28 4.51 15.63
C GLY A 285 10.86 4.90 15.24
N LEU A 286 10.16 4.08 14.45
CA LEU A 286 8.76 4.32 14.07
C LEU A 286 7.82 4.12 15.26
N GLY A 287 8.16 3.21 16.19
CA GLY A 287 7.36 2.91 17.38
C GLY A 287 6.14 2.01 17.10
N ILE A 288 6.27 1.12 16.12
CA ILE A 288 5.26 0.14 15.69
C ILE A 288 5.74 -1.28 15.84
#